data_5ac38c169e2ad45e520057a59dc27c92
#
_entry.id   5ac38c169e2ad45e520057a59dc27c92
#
_cell.length_a   1.000
_cell.length_b   1.000
_cell.length_c   1.000
_cell.angle_alpha   90.00
_cell.angle_beta   90.00
_cell.angle_gamma   90.00
#
_symmetry.space_group_name_H-M   'P 1'
#
loop_
_entity.id
_entity.type
_entity.pdbx_description
1 polymer ?
#
loop_
_entity_poly.entity_id
_entity_poly.type
_entity_poly.pdbx_seq_one_letter_code
_entity_poly.pdbx_strand_id
1 'polypeptide(L)'
;RLFADNDFIFNCDHMFSGRYAGEEDYYSGKGKLFNRRIWESNFIANAPDMALYGWKERGAGGVNAMLEMANNNTKSHISEFPIGTYKKGHRHGPGAHLVLLSGTAGYSLVWTKQDRSDMVKCDWQVGSMVVVPSDNCTHQHFNSGTTRARYLALRPGDMGLRTPKGGGGEGADRSMKEGGWQIEYEDEDREIHSIFEKELKTNGAACKMKAFVPWCTGEVGPTSERET
;
A
#
# COMPACT_ATOMS: atom_id res chain seq x y z
N ARG A 1 4.36 -21.74 15.54
CA ARG A 1 4.30 -20.99 14.27
C ARG A 1 4.58 -21.90 13.07
N LEU A 2 5.66 -22.69 13.06
CA LEU A 2 6.01 -23.59 11.96
C LEU A 2 4.85 -24.51 11.53
N PHE A 3 4.13 -25.07 12.49
CA PHE A 3 2.99 -25.94 12.20
C PHE A 3 1.79 -25.18 11.65
N ALA A 4 1.51 -23.99 12.20
CA ALA A 4 0.42 -23.15 11.71
C ALA A 4 0.74 -22.54 10.33
N ASP A 5 2.00 -22.15 10.11
CA ASP A 5 2.43 -21.54 8.86
C ASP A 5 2.46 -22.57 7.70
N ASN A 6 2.45 -23.86 7.99
CA ASN A 6 2.42 -24.92 6.98
C ASN A 6 1.10 -25.71 6.97
N ASP A 7 0.06 -25.16 7.61
CA ASP A 7 -1.25 -25.81 7.71
C ASP A 7 -1.21 -27.24 8.29
N PHE A 8 -0.21 -27.55 9.08
CA PHE A 8 -0.18 -28.78 9.89
C PHE A 8 -1.15 -28.64 11.04
N ILE A 9 -2.35 -29.05 10.81
CA ILE A 9 -3.49 -28.70 11.63
C ILE A 9 -3.66 -29.64 12.80
N PHE A 10 -3.55 -29.08 13.99
CA PHE A 10 -4.04 -29.69 15.21
C PHE A 10 -5.46 -29.22 15.57
N ASN A 11 -6.01 -28.27 14.82
CA ASN A 11 -7.39 -27.81 14.98
C ASN A 11 -8.24 -28.27 13.79
N CYS A 12 -8.99 -29.35 13.97
CA CYS A 12 -9.86 -29.91 12.95
C CYS A 12 -11.02 -28.96 12.57
N ASP A 13 -11.43 -28.06 13.44
CA ASP A 13 -12.50 -27.11 13.14
C ASP A 13 -12.15 -26.19 11.97
N HIS A 14 -10.88 -25.93 11.81
CA HIS A 14 -10.38 -25.11 10.71
C HIS A 14 -10.60 -25.77 9.34
N MET A 15 -10.44 -27.08 9.27
CA MET A 15 -10.62 -27.86 8.03
C MET A 15 -12.07 -27.94 7.55
N PHE A 16 -13.01 -27.75 8.44
CA PHE A 16 -14.44 -27.83 8.16
C PHE A 16 -15.12 -26.46 8.03
N SER A 17 -14.33 -25.39 8.01
CA SER A 17 -14.89 -24.06 7.74
C SER A 17 -15.38 -23.96 6.31
N GLY A 18 -16.63 -23.57 6.12
CA GLY A 18 -17.21 -23.35 4.79
C GLY A 18 -16.44 -22.35 3.92
N ARG A 19 -15.69 -21.45 4.56
CA ARG A 19 -14.80 -20.48 3.90
C ARG A 19 -13.70 -21.15 3.05
N TYR A 20 -13.29 -22.36 3.42
CA TYR A 20 -12.25 -23.11 2.69
C TYR A 20 -12.84 -24.09 1.69
N ALA A 21 -14.10 -24.49 1.87
CA ALA A 21 -14.81 -25.40 0.98
C ALA A 21 -15.47 -24.71 -0.22
N GLY A 22 -15.36 -23.38 -0.32
CA GLY A 22 -15.96 -22.62 -1.43
C GLY A 22 -17.44 -22.32 -1.28
N GLU A 23 -17.95 -22.43 -0.05
CA GLU A 23 -19.33 -22.07 0.26
C GLU A 23 -19.56 -20.56 0.21
N GLU A 24 -20.81 -20.14 0.20
CA GLU A 24 -21.23 -18.74 0.32
C GLU A 24 -20.59 -17.76 -0.67
N ASP A 25 -20.44 -18.07 -1.91
CA ASP A 25 -19.88 -17.15 -2.89
C ASP A 25 -18.37 -16.81 -2.75
N TYR A 26 -17.63 -17.43 -1.85
CA TYR A 26 -16.21 -17.11 -1.64
C TYR A 26 -15.34 -17.26 -2.90
N TYR A 27 -15.74 -18.11 -3.85
CA TYR A 27 -15.08 -18.28 -5.14
C TYR A 27 -15.82 -17.62 -6.31
N SER A 28 -16.89 -16.90 -6.06
CA SER A 28 -17.65 -16.22 -7.11
C SER A 28 -16.98 -14.96 -7.66
N GLY A 29 -15.97 -14.44 -6.95
CA GLY A 29 -15.36 -13.14 -7.22
C GLY A 29 -16.14 -11.95 -6.68
N LYS A 30 -17.30 -12.15 -6.10
CA LYS A 30 -18.12 -11.08 -5.50
C LYS A 30 -17.57 -10.64 -4.16
N GLY A 31 -17.15 -11.58 -3.30
CA GLY A 31 -16.64 -11.32 -1.97
C GLY A 31 -17.63 -10.58 -1.05
N LYS A 32 -17.19 -10.27 0.15
CA LYS A 32 -17.96 -9.51 1.15
C LYS A 32 -17.09 -8.42 1.79
N LEU A 33 -17.59 -7.20 1.86
CA LEU A 33 -16.96 -6.16 2.68
C LEU A 33 -17.24 -6.48 4.16
N PHE A 34 -16.22 -6.91 4.87
CA PHE A 34 -16.35 -7.35 6.25
C PHE A 34 -16.36 -6.18 7.23
N ASN A 35 -15.40 -5.26 7.09
CA ASN A 35 -15.27 -4.10 7.95
C ASN A 35 -14.46 -3.02 7.24
N ARG A 36 -14.95 -1.76 7.24
CA ARG A 36 -14.29 -0.61 6.61
C ARG A 36 -13.83 -0.92 5.18
N ARG A 37 -12.56 -1.35 5.02
CA ARG A 37 -11.89 -1.68 3.77
C ARG A 37 -11.38 -3.12 3.73
N ILE A 38 -11.81 -3.98 4.66
CA ILE A 38 -11.43 -5.38 4.69
C ILE A 38 -12.44 -6.17 3.86
N TRP A 39 -11.95 -6.81 2.83
CA TRP A 39 -12.71 -7.57 1.87
C TRP A 39 -12.44 -9.06 2.08
N GLU A 40 -13.46 -9.84 2.35
CA GLU A 40 -13.40 -11.28 2.54
C GLU A 40 -13.78 -12.00 1.24
N SER A 41 -12.85 -12.79 0.70
CA SER A 41 -13.03 -13.57 -0.53
C SER A 41 -11.92 -14.60 -0.66
N ASN A 42 -12.15 -15.69 -1.39
CA ASN A 42 -11.11 -16.61 -1.81
C ASN A 42 -10.73 -16.43 -3.28
N PHE A 43 -11.38 -15.50 -3.97
CA PHE A 43 -11.11 -15.22 -5.37
C PHE A 43 -11.34 -13.73 -5.68
N ILE A 44 -10.37 -13.10 -6.29
CA ILE A 44 -10.45 -11.74 -6.83
C ILE A 44 -10.39 -11.84 -8.35
N ALA A 45 -11.52 -11.68 -9.00
CA ALA A 45 -11.64 -11.89 -10.44
C ALA A 45 -10.81 -10.89 -11.26
N ASN A 46 -10.71 -9.64 -10.80
CA ASN A 46 -9.97 -8.59 -11.50
C ASN A 46 -9.36 -7.61 -10.48
N ALA A 47 -8.13 -7.84 -10.10
CA ALA A 47 -7.42 -6.98 -9.14
C ALA A 47 -7.19 -5.54 -9.66
N PRO A 48 -6.87 -5.31 -10.96
CA PRO A 48 -6.78 -3.97 -11.52
C PRO A 48 -8.03 -3.11 -11.37
N ASP A 49 -9.23 -3.70 -11.40
CA ASP A 49 -10.50 -2.96 -11.37
C ASP A 49 -11.29 -3.15 -10.06
N MET A 50 -10.71 -3.84 -9.08
CA MET A 50 -11.38 -4.05 -7.80
C MET A 50 -11.73 -2.73 -7.12
N ALA A 51 -12.93 -2.64 -6.52
CA ALA A 51 -13.36 -1.49 -5.73
C ALA A 51 -12.45 -1.30 -4.51
N LEU A 52 -12.02 -0.04 -4.28
CA LEU A 52 -11.15 0.33 -3.17
C LEU A 52 -11.81 1.40 -2.31
N TYR A 53 -11.38 1.51 -1.06
CA TYR A 53 -11.97 2.35 -0.03
C TYR A 53 -10.97 3.36 0.51
N GLY A 54 -11.45 4.52 0.95
CA GLY A 54 -10.60 5.60 1.45
C GLY A 54 -9.70 5.18 2.62
N TRP A 55 -8.45 5.61 2.56
CA TRP A 55 -7.44 5.37 3.59
C TRP A 55 -6.72 6.68 3.93
N LYS A 56 -7.42 7.54 4.66
CA LYS A 56 -6.95 8.90 5.00
C LYS A 56 -5.67 8.91 5.83
N GLU A 57 -5.52 7.94 6.70
CA GLU A 57 -4.38 7.83 7.61
C GLU A 57 -3.05 7.70 6.85
N ARG A 58 -3.08 7.07 5.67
CA ARG A 58 -1.90 6.90 4.81
C ARG A 58 -1.62 8.11 3.89
N GLY A 59 -2.52 9.07 3.82
CA GLY A 59 -2.36 10.38 3.17
C GLY A 59 -2.81 10.47 1.72
N ALA A 60 -2.77 11.69 1.21
CA ALA A 60 -2.90 12.14 -0.18
C ALA A 60 -3.94 11.43 -1.07
N GLY A 61 -5.16 11.22 -0.55
CA GLY A 61 -6.27 10.66 -1.32
C GLY A 61 -6.11 9.18 -1.70
N GLY A 62 -5.20 8.47 -1.07
CA GLY A 62 -5.01 7.05 -1.28
C GLY A 62 -6.24 6.22 -0.91
N VAL A 63 -6.48 5.17 -1.69
CA VAL A 63 -7.53 4.18 -1.43
C VAL A 63 -6.93 2.79 -1.32
N ASN A 64 -7.63 1.89 -0.63
CA ASN A 64 -7.11 0.56 -0.32
C ASN A 64 -8.25 -0.43 -0.12
N ALA A 65 -7.99 -1.70 -0.42
CA ALA A 65 -8.77 -2.82 0.06
C ALA A 65 -7.83 -3.86 0.65
N MET A 66 -8.04 -4.23 1.89
CA MET A 66 -7.33 -5.33 2.53
C MET A 66 -8.07 -6.62 2.25
N LEU A 67 -7.35 -7.66 1.87
CA LEU A 67 -7.93 -8.91 1.42
C LEU A 67 -7.73 -9.98 2.46
N GLU A 68 -8.84 -10.49 2.98
CA GLU A 68 -8.89 -11.70 3.80
C GLU A 68 -9.25 -12.87 2.90
N MET A 69 -8.29 -13.75 2.66
CA MET A 69 -8.46 -14.88 1.76
C MET A 69 -8.24 -16.18 2.53
N ALA A 70 -9.34 -16.91 2.72
CA ALA A 70 -9.35 -18.21 3.38
C ALA A 70 -8.66 -18.26 4.76
N ASN A 71 -8.65 -17.12 5.48
CA ASN A 71 -7.97 -17.00 6.77
C ASN A 71 -6.49 -17.47 6.71
N ASN A 72 -5.84 -17.21 5.58
CA ASN A 72 -4.48 -17.64 5.31
C ASN A 72 -3.47 -16.84 6.15
N ASN A 73 -2.25 -17.36 6.23
CA ASN A 73 -1.11 -16.70 6.87
C ASN A 73 -0.41 -15.66 5.97
N THR A 74 -0.93 -15.42 4.77
CA THR A 74 -0.47 -14.38 3.86
C THR A 74 -1.50 -13.27 3.77
N LYS A 75 -1.16 -12.11 4.30
CA LYS A 75 -1.96 -10.90 4.11
C LYS A 75 -1.77 -10.37 2.71
N SER A 76 -2.84 -9.83 2.15
CA SER A 76 -2.74 -9.05 0.93
C SER A 76 -3.56 -7.78 1.02
N HIS A 77 -3.18 -6.79 0.23
CA HIS A 77 -4.00 -5.61 0.01
C HIS A 77 -3.72 -5.01 -1.36
N ILE A 78 -4.75 -4.41 -1.93
CA ILE A 78 -4.62 -3.59 -3.11
C ILE A 78 -4.67 -2.13 -2.68
N SER A 79 -3.73 -1.35 -3.15
CA SER A 79 -3.66 0.10 -2.91
C SER A 79 -3.57 0.85 -4.21
N GLU A 80 -4.25 1.99 -4.27
CA GLU A 80 -4.18 2.91 -5.39
C GLU A 80 -4.02 4.33 -4.87
N PHE A 81 -3.32 5.16 -5.61
CA PHE A 81 -3.21 6.58 -5.32
C PHE A 81 -3.30 7.44 -6.56
N PRO A 82 -3.86 8.67 -6.39
CA PRO A 82 -4.08 9.60 -7.48
C PRO A 82 -2.77 10.02 -8.18
N ILE A 83 -2.92 10.54 -9.39
CA ILE A 83 -1.85 11.18 -10.15
C ILE A 83 -1.22 12.30 -9.31
N GLY A 84 0.10 12.38 -9.33
CA GLY A 84 0.83 13.47 -8.69
C GLY A 84 0.76 13.44 -7.15
N THR A 85 0.54 12.26 -6.56
CA THR A 85 0.53 12.07 -5.11
C THR A 85 1.46 10.95 -4.68
N TYR A 86 1.78 10.95 -3.39
CA TYR A 86 2.52 9.88 -2.75
C TYR A 86 2.04 9.64 -1.31
N LYS A 87 2.33 8.47 -0.79
CA LYS A 87 1.96 8.06 0.56
C LYS A 87 3.00 8.50 1.57
N LYS A 88 2.58 8.62 2.82
CA LYS A 88 3.49 8.86 3.94
C LYS A 88 4.51 7.73 4.07
N GLY A 89 5.75 8.08 4.35
CA GLY A 89 6.80 7.11 4.66
C GLY A 89 6.46 6.32 5.92
N HIS A 90 6.73 5.03 5.92
CA HIS A 90 6.42 4.18 7.06
C HIS A 90 7.25 2.90 7.05
N ARG A 91 7.21 2.20 8.17
CA ARG A 91 7.83 0.87 8.31
C ARG A 91 6.86 -0.10 8.96
N HIS A 92 7.09 -1.38 8.73
CA HIS A 92 6.40 -2.47 9.42
C HIS A 92 7.26 -3.73 9.37
N GLY A 93 7.20 -4.57 10.42
CA GLY A 93 8.15 -5.64 10.68
C GLY A 93 8.29 -6.71 9.59
N PRO A 94 7.21 -7.27 9.01
CA PRO A 94 7.34 -8.46 8.17
C PRO A 94 7.79 -8.19 6.72
N GLY A 95 8.04 -6.92 6.34
CA GLY A 95 8.30 -6.59 4.94
C GLY A 95 7.06 -6.73 4.04
N ALA A 96 7.26 -6.64 2.74
CA ALA A 96 6.21 -6.84 1.74
C ALA A 96 6.79 -7.12 0.35
N HIS A 97 6.04 -7.84 -0.48
CA HIS A 97 6.24 -7.91 -1.92
C HIS A 97 5.12 -7.11 -2.58
N LEU A 98 5.50 -6.11 -3.37
CA LEU A 98 4.55 -5.26 -4.10
C LEU A 98 4.61 -5.61 -5.58
N VAL A 99 3.46 -5.91 -6.17
CA VAL A 99 3.33 -6.17 -7.61
C VAL A 99 2.52 -5.04 -8.23
N LEU A 100 3.08 -4.36 -9.22
CA LEU A 100 2.45 -3.23 -9.89
C LEU A 100 1.38 -3.72 -10.86
N LEU A 101 0.14 -3.29 -10.63
CA LEU A 101 -1.04 -3.68 -11.42
C LEU A 101 -1.37 -2.65 -12.50
N SER A 102 -1.17 -1.37 -12.22
CA SER A 102 -1.41 -0.28 -13.16
C SER A 102 -0.62 0.98 -12.82
N GLY A 103 -0.49 1.88 -13.78
CA GLY A 103 0.24 3.15 -13.66
C GLY A 103 1.18 3.34 -14.84
N THR A 104 1.43 4.60 -15.24
CA THR A 104 2.35 4.93 -16.33
C THR A 104 3.77 5.14 -15.84
N ALA A 105 3.94 5.63 -14.62
CA ALA A 105 5.21 5.80 -13.93
C ALA A 105 4.99 5.93 -12.41
N GLY A 106 5.99 5.58 -11.65
CA GLY A 106 6.03 5.69 -10.21
C GLY A 106 7.29 5.02 -9.69
N TYR A 107 7.48 5.06 -8.40
CA TYR A 107 8.63 4.42 -7.76
C TYR A 107 8.38 4.18 -6.27
N SER A 108 9.22 3.35 -5.67
CA SER A 108 9.36 3.21 -4.23
C SER A 108 10.72 3.74 -3.80
N LEU A 109 10.76 4.42 -2.66
CA LEU A 109 11.98 4.65 -1.91
C LEU A 109 12.02 3.68 -0.73
N VAL A 110 13.20 3.10 -0.48
CA VAL A 110 13.41 2.10 0.57
C VAL A 110 14.74 2.39 1.25
N TRP A 111 14.76 2.47 2.59
CA TRP A 111 15.98 2.74 3.36
C TRP A 111 15.89 2.18 4.78
N THR A 112 17.02 1.97 5.42
CA THR A 112 17.11 1.51 6.81
C THR A 112 17.76 2.53 7.75
N LYS A 113 18.72 3.29 7.24
CA LYS A 113 19.45 4.27 8.04
C LYS A 113 18.66 5.56 8.22
N GLN A 114 18.81 6.16 9.39
CA GLN A 114 18.12 7.42 9.70
C GLN A 114 18.56 8.57 8.80
N ASP A 115 19.84 8.60 8.40
CA ASP A 115 20.40 9.59 7.47
C ASP A 115 20.11 9.30 6.02
N ARG A 116 19.41 8.19 5.74
CA ARG A 116 19.05 7.71 4.40
C ARG A 116 20.22 7.46 3.44
N SER A 117 21.45 7.36 3.97
CA SER A 117 22.63 7.10 3.14
C SER A 117 22.57 5.78 2.35
N ASP A 118 21.65 4.90 2.70
CA ASP A 118 21.35 3.62 2.04
C ASP A 118 20.06 3.63 1.24
N MET A 119 19.48 4.81 0.98
CA MET A 119 18.21 4.93 0.28
C MET A 119 18.33 4.45 -1.17
N VAL A 120 17.43 3.55 -1.56
CA VAL A 120 17.33 3.01 -2.92
C VAL A 120 16.00 3.43 -3.52
N LYS A 121 16.05 3.90 -4.77
CA LYS A 121 14.89 4.19 -5.62
C LYS A 121 14.63 3.01 -6.55
N CYS A 122 13.43 2.47 -6.50
CA CYS A 122 12.96 1.39 -7.35
C CYS A 122 11.87 1.91 -8.28
N ASP A 123 12.20 2.12 -9.54
CA ASP A 123 11.25 2.61 -10.55
C ASP A 123 10.22 1.54 -10.92
N TRP A 124 9.00 1.96 -11.19
CA TRP A 124 7.89 1.09 -11.48
C TRP A 124 7.53 1.03 -12.96
N GLN A 125 7.19 -0.16 -13.38
CA GLN A 125 6.37 -0.43 -14.56
C GLN A 125 5.37 -1.52 -14.23
N VAL A 126 4.29 -1.63 -14.98
CA VAL A 126 3.30 -2.69 -14.77
C VAL A 126 3.99 -4.06 -14.85
N GLY A 127 3.72 -4.91 -13.87
CA GLY A 127 4.39 -6.20 -13.69
C GLY A 127 5.69 -6.16 -12.88
N SER A 128 6.22 -4.98 -12.52
CA SER A 128 7.35 -4.89 -11.59
C SER A 128 7.00 -5.50 -10.25
N MET A 129 7.97 -6.16 -9.62
CA MET A 129 7.90 -6.58 -8.22
C MET A 129 8.95 -5.85 -7.41
N VAL A 130 8.51 -5.10 -6.40
CA VAL A 130 9.37 -4.44 -5.43
C VAL A 130 9.30 -5.19 -4.11
N VAL A 131 10.44 -5.55 -3.57
CA VAL A 131 10.53 -6.16 -2.24
C VAL A 131 10.93 -5.11 -1.22
N VAL A 132 10.08 -4.92 -0.22
CA VAL A 132 10.44 -4.19 0.99
C VAL A 132 10.95 -5.23 1.99
N PRO A 133 12.24 -5.18 2.37
CA PRO A 133 12.79 -6.12 3.34
C PRO A 133 12.06 -6.07 4.69
N SER A 134 12.16 -7.15 5.46
CA SER A 134 11.85 -7.14 6.89
C SER A 134 12.83 -6.19 7.64
N ASP A 135 12.82 -6.19 8.95
CA ASP A 135 13.81 -5.48 9.77
C ASP A 135 13.72 -3.94 9.75
N ASN A 136 12.50 -3.45 9.95
CA ASN A 136 12.26 -2.01 10.12
C ASN A 136 12.65 -1.13 8.93
N CYS A 137 12.68 -1.69 7.74
CA CYS A 137 12.94 -0.96 6.52
C CYS A 137 11.84 0.09 6.30
N THR A 138 12.23 1.36 6.29
CA THR A 138 11.32 2.45 5.94
C THR A 138 11.12 2.46 4.43
N HIS A 139 9.88 2.64 4.02
CA HIS A 139 9.54 2.70 2.61
C HIS A 139 8.44 3.69 2.34
N GLN A 140 8.43 4.19 1.11
CA GLN A 140 7.47 5.17 0.64
C GLN A 140 7.16 4.95 -0.83
N HIS A 141 5.93 5.21 -1.27
CA HIS A 141 5.47 4.91 -2.63
C HIS A 141 4.91 6.13 -3.30
N PHE A 142 5.29 6.34 -4.56
CA PHE A 142 5.08 7.58 -5.31
C PHE A 142 4.41 7.28 -6.65
N ASN A 143 3.35 8.00 -6.96
CA ASN A 143 2.77 8.02 -8.30
C ASN A 143 3.24 9.28 -9.03
N SER A 144 4.30 9.17 -9.79
CA SER A 144 4.84 10.25 -10.63
C SER A 144 4.34 10.21 -12.07
N GLY A 145 3.43 9.29 -12.38
CA GLY A 145 2.88 9.11 -13.71
C GLY A 145 1.65 9.96 -14.00
N THR A 146 1.10 9.78 -15.21
CA THR A 146 -0.07 10.50 -15.72
C THR A 146 -1.38 9.74 -15.54
N THR A 147 -1.33 8.54 -14.96
CA THR A 147 -2.50 7.73 -14.60
C THR A 147 -2.47 7.34 -13.13
N ARG A 148 -3.59 6.86 -12.60
CA ARG A 148 -3.62 6.30 -11.24
C ARG A 148 -2.68 5.10 -11.15
N ALA A 149 -1.93 4.99 -10.07
CA ALA A 149 -1.03 3.87 -9.83
C ALA A 149 -1.64 2.91 -8.81
N ARG A 150 -1.65 1.62 -9.14
CA ARG A 150 -2.20 0.56 -8.30
C ARG A 150 -1.20 -0.57 -8.12
N TYR A 151 -1.07 -1.06 -6.92
CA TYR A 151 -0.27 -2.25 -6.61
C TYR A 151 -1.01 -3.24 -5.71
N LEU A 152 -0.65 -4.50 -5.85
CA LEU A 152 -0.95 -5.57 -4.91
C LEU A 152 0.25 -5.74 -3.98
N ALA A 153 0.02 -5.73 -2.68
CA ALA A 153 1.03 -6.06 -1.69
C ALA A 153 0.71 -7.41 -1.04
N LEU A 154 1.72 -8.23 -0.92
CA LEU A 154 1.71 -9.53 -0.25
C LEU A 154 2.70 -9.48 0.91
N ARG A 155 2.30 -9.96 2.09
CA ARG A 155 3.16 -10.00 3.27
C ARG A 155 2.74 -11.11 4.25
N PRO A 156 3.67 -11.65 5.03
CA PRO A 156 3.36 -12.67 6.03
C PRO A 156 2.40 -12.16 7.12
N GLY A 157 1.64 -13.06 7.66
CA GLY A 157 0.73 -12.86 8.78
C GLY A 157 -0.74 -12.82 8.36
N ASP A 158 -1.63 -13.04 9.32
CA ASP A 158 -3.07 -12.92 9.12
C ASP A 158 -3.54 -11.46 9.14
N MET A 159 -4.76 -11.22 8.77
CA MET A 159 -5.38 -9.89 8.81
C MET A 159 -5.79 -9.46 10.23
N GLY A 160 -5.71 -10.35 11.19
CA GLY A 160 -6.14 -10.09 12.57
C GLY A 160 -7.61 -9.74 12.68
N LEU A 161 -8.46 -10.23 11.78
CA LEU A 161 -9.90 -9.94 11.76
C LEU A 161 -10.60 -10.32 13.06
N ARG A 162 -10.05 -11.31 13.76
CA ARG A 162 -10.56 -11.80 15.04
C ARG A 162 -10.08 -10.98 16.23
N THR A 163 -9.20 -10.00 16.01
CA THR A 163 -8.77 -9.09 17.07
C THR A 163 -9.66 -7.84 17.07
N PRO A 164 -10.04 -7.30 18.24
CA PRO A 164 -10.90 -6.12 18.33
C PRO A 164 -10.35 -4.88 17.61
N LYS A 165 -9.07 -4.86 17.29
CA LYS A 165 -8.38 -3.71 16.67
C LYS A 165 -8.24 -3.80 15.15
N GLY A 166 -8.71 -4.87 14.53
CA GLY A 166 -8.84 -5.03 13.07
C GLY A 166 -7.62 -4.67 12.22
N GLY A 167 -6.90 -5.68 11.75
CA GLY A 167 -6.22 -5.72 10.44
C GLY A 167 -5.09 -4.76 10.10
N GLY A 168 -4.70 -3.85 10.95
CA GLY A 168 -3.48 -3.07 10.76
C GLY A 168 -2.46 -3.42 11.83
N GLY A 169 -1.22 -3.66 11.50
CA GLY A 169 -0.17 -3.77 12.51
C GLY A 169 -0.21 -2.52 13.41
N GLU A 170 -0.26 -2.72 14.73
CA GLU A 170 -0.26 -1.61 15.68
C GLU A 170 0.92 -0.67 15.37
N GLY A 171 0.62 0.57 15.04
CA GLY A 171 1.62 1.61 14.78
C GLY A 171 1.91 1.94 13.33
N ALA A 172 1.57 1.08 12.34
CA ALA A 172 1.88 1.37 10.94
C ALA A 172 1.15 2.61 10.38
N ASP A 173 -0.04 2.93 10.88
CA ASP A 173 -0.85 4.10 10.50
C ASP A 173 -0.81 5.22 11.56
N ARG A 174 0.03 5.07 12.59
CA ARG A 174 0.20 6.05 13.66
C ARG A 174 1.53 6.78 13.49
N SER A 175 1.53 8.08 13.77
CA SER A 175 2.71 8.94 13.72
C SER A 175 3.85 8.42 14.61
N MET A 176 5.08 8.56 14.14
CA MET A 176 6.28 8.32 14.97
C MET A 176 6.30 9.20 16.21
N LYS A 177 5.73 10.41 16.17
CA LYS A 177 5.57 11.29 17.33
C LYS A 177 4.68 10.71 18.44
N GLU A 178 3.80 9.82 18.06
CA GLU A 178 2.86 9.13 18.94
C GLU A 178 3.28 7.69 19.25
N GLY A 179 4.54 7.35 18.98
CA GLY A 179 5.07 5.99 19.16
C GLY A 179 4.62 5.00 18.09
N GLY A 180 4.17 5.49 16.93
CA GLY A 180 3.90 4.69 15.74
C GLY A 180 5.11 4.56 14.83
N TRP A 181 4.87 4.21 13.56
CA TRP A 181 5.91 3.93 12.58
C TRP A 181 5.72 4.69 11.27
N GLN A 182 4.88 5.72 11.26
CA GLN A 182 4.59 6.55 10.11
C GLN A 182 5.25 7.93 10.24
N ILE A 183 5.90 8.38 9.18
CA ILE A 183 6.48 9.72 9.05
C ILE A 183 5.38 10.63 8.51
N GLU A 184 5.00 11.65 9.25
CA GLU A 184 4.04 12.64 8.79
C GLU A 184 4.68 13.55 7.73
N TYR A 185 3.86 14.14 6.84
CA TYR A 185 4.39 14.98 5.76
C TYR A 185 5.17 16.19 6.27
N GLU A 186 4.79 16.76 7.40
CA GLU A 186 5.52 17.86 8.05
C GLU A 186 6.87 17.44 8.65
N ASP A 187 7.09 16.15 8.85
CA ASP A 187 8.32 15.58 9.41
C ASP A 187 9.20 14.92 8.33
N GLU A 188 8.68 14.87 7.11
CA GLU A 188 9.38 14.30 5.97
C GLU A 188 10.56 15.19 5.59
N ASP A 189 11.67 14.59 5.21
CA ASP A 189 12.77 15.36 4.64
C ASP A 189 12.38 15.96 3.29
N ARG A 190 12.70 17.24 3.12
CA ARG A 190 12.38 17.99 1.90
C ARG A 190 12.98 17.39 0.63
N GLU A 191 14.09 16.67 0.77
CA GLU A 191 14.71 15.97 -0.35
C GLU A 191 13.76 14.93 -0.98
N ILE A 192 12.97 14.23 -0.18
CA ILE A 192 11.97 13.27 -0.65
C ILE A 192 10.98 13.93 -1.62
N HIS A 193 10.44 15.09 -1.21
CA HIS A 193 9.53 15.85 -2.08
C HIS A 193 10.24 16.41 -3.33
N SER A 194 11.47 16.85 -3.20
CA SER A 194 12.26 17.35 -4.33
C SER A 194 12.52 16.26 -5.39
N ILE A 195 12.82 15.03 -4.95
CA ILE A 195 12.93 13.88 -5.83
C ILE A 195 11.60 13.66 -6.57
N PHE A 196 10.49 13.73 -5.85
CA PHE A 196 9.16 13.54 -6.43
C PHE A 196 8.83 14.60 -7.49
N GLU A 197 9.08 15.87 -7.22
CA GLU A 197 8.84 16.96 -8.17
C GLU A 197 9.69 16.81 -9.45
N LYS A 198 10.93 16.35 -9.31
CA LYS A 198 11.80 16.05 -10.44
C LYS A 198 11.22 14.93 -11.32
N GLU A 199 10.73 13.86 -10.70
CA GLU A 199 10.10 12.74 -11.42
C GLU A 199 8.80 13.16 -12.11
N LEU A 200 7.97 13.97 -11.46
CA LEU A 200 6.75 14.53 -12.07
C LEU A 200 7.08 15.35 -13.32
N LYS A 201 8.08 16.20 -13.24
CA LYS A 201 8.53 17.02 -14.38
C LYS A 201 8.98 16.13 -15.54
N THR A 202 9.75 15.09 -15.25
CA THR A 202 10.22 14.12 -16.25
C THR A 202 9.06 13.40 -16.94
N ASN A 203 8.03 13.05 -16.18
CA ASN A 203 6.89 12.27 -16.66
C ASN A 203 5.72 13.14 -17.18
N GLY A 204 5.82 14.46 -17.14
CA GLY A 204 4.76 15.37 -17.58
C GLY A 204 3.52 15.35 -16.69
N ALA A 205 3.67 15.03 -15.39
CA ALA A 205 2.58 14.99 -14.43
C ALA A 205 2.61 16.19 -13.49
N ALA A 206 1.44 16.61 -12.99
CA ALA A 206 1.32 17.73 -12.07
C ALA A 206 1.37 17.30 -10.61
N CYS A 207 2.06 18.07 -9.75
CA CYS A 207 2.08 17.86 -8.32
C CYS A 207 0.71 18.17 -7.68
N LYS A 208 0.20 17.24 -6.88
CA LYS A 208 -1.06 17.38 -6.11
C LYS A 208 -0.83 17.35 -4.60
N MET A 209 0.41 17.53 -4.17
CA MET A 209 0.77 17.41 -2.74
C MET A 209 0.61 18.71 -1.96
N LYS A 210 0.29 19.86 -2.59
CA LYS A 210 0.18 21.16 -1.93
C LYS A 210 -0.75 21.19 -0.70
N ALA A 211 -1.81 20.41 -0.73
CA ALA A 211 -2.75 20.31 0.41
C ALA A 211 -2.23 19.45 1.57
N PHE A 212 -1.12 18.76 1.39
CA PHE A 212 -0.61 17.76 2.35
C PHE A 212 0.80 18.08 2.85
N VAL A 213 1.67 18.57 1.97
CA VAL A 213 3.08 18.86 2.26
C VAL A 213 3.24 20.37 2.50
N PRO A 214 3.63 20.80 3.71
CA PRO A 214 3.63 22.23 4.07
C PRO A 214 4.47 23.13 3.19
N TRP A 215 5.55 22.61 2.61
CA TRP A 215 6.48 23.35 1.76
C TRP A 215 6.27 23.15 0.26
N CYS A 216 5.27 22.37 -0.14
CA CYS A 216 4.95 22.15 -1.54
C CYS A 216 4.28 23.39 -2.15
N THR A 217 4.88 23.95 -3.19
CA THR A 217 4.32 25.10 -3.91
C THR A 217 3.17 24.71 -4.84
N GLY A 218 3.17 23.46 -5.32
CA GLY A 218 2.23 22.95 -6.32
C GLY A 218 2.51 23.45 -7.74
N GLU A 219 3.69 24.06 -7.98
CA GLU A 219 4.04 24.67 -9.26
C GLU A 219 4.55 23.68 -10.30
N VAL A 220 4.91 22.47 -9.86
CA VAL A 220 5.38 21.42 -10.77
C VAL A 220 4.20 20.80 -11.51
N GLY A 221 4.24 20.87 -12.81
CA GLY A 221 3.24 20.30 -13.71
C GLY A 221 3.51 20.64 -15.17
N PRO A 222 2.78 20.03 -16.10
CA PRO A 222 2.79 20.48 -17.46
C PRO A 222 2.37 21.95 -17.47
N THR A 223 3.16 22.81 -18.13
CA THR A 223 2.73 24.15 -18.44
C THR A 223 1.37 24.05 -19.12
N SER A 224 0.35 24.65 -18.51
CA SER A 224 -0.97 24.71 -19.14
C SER A 224 -0.79 25.21 -20.55
N GLU A 225 -1.10 24.38 -21.54
CA GLU A 225 -1.40 24.89 -22.87
C GLU A 225 -2.49 25.92 -22.64
N ARG A 226 -2.21 27.17 -22.99
CA ARG A 226 -3.18 28.24 -22.91
C ARG A 226 -4.32 27.83 -23.84
N GLU A 227 -5.50 27.71 -23.25
CA GLU A 227 -6.71 27.65 -24.06
C GLU A 227 -6.65 28.81 -25.06
N THR A 228 -6.48 28.46 -26.34
CA THR A 228 -6.67 29.35 -27.46
C THR A 228 -8.06 29.18 -28.03
#